data_2dab4c1a639f008e0537047f85324ff6
#
_entry.id   2dab4c1a639f008e0537047f85324ff6
#
_cell.length_a   1.000
_cell.length_b   1.000
_cell.length_c   1.000
_cell.angle_alpha   90.00
_cell.angle_beta   90.00
_cell.angle_gamma   90.00
#
_symmetry.space_group_name_H-M   'P 1'
#
loop_
_entity.id
_entity.type
_entity.pdbx_description
1 polymer ?
#
loop_
_entity_poly.entity_id
_entity_poly.type
_entity_poly.pdbx_seq_one_letter_code
_entity_poly.pdbx_strand_id
1 'polypeptide(L)'
;MKEINKVKVSYNGKVVGSIIRYQRYLTAFAYDPEWLSNGFSISPFSLPLREEPFIAKQEPFDGLFGVFADSLPDGWGRLLLDRLLLKNKINPHSVGNLERLAIVGASGMGALSYEPEYNISEKSGFADLDKLAEECSLILSSEYNDNIDELFSLGGSSGGARPKILTEVDGEDWIIKFPASMDKPDIGLQEYKYSLCARKCGISMSETHLFPSARCEGYFGTKRFDRVKTSEGEKRIHMVSVSALLETSHRIPNLDYIILGKLTLTLTKDYQELEKLFRLMCFNVFAHNRDDHSKNFSFIYSDDEKKWLLSPAYDLTYSYSIGGEHATTVAGNGKNPGMKDILEVAKNLGMNLKRAEDIAQQVQACVEDDLGEILSKKFW
;
A
#
# COMPACT_ATOMS: atom_id res chain seq x y z
N MET A 1 19.23 21.53 0.76
CA MET A 1 19.38 20.38 -0.16
C MET A 1 19.57 20.91 -1.58
N LYS A 2 20.37 20.26 -2.44
CA LYS A 2 20.56 20.71 -3.83
C LYS A 2 19.30 20.40 -4.64
N GLU A 3 18.87 21.34 -5.48
CA GLU A 3 17.71 21.14 -6.35
C GLU A 3 17.98 20.04 -7.38
N ILE A 4 17.02 19.13 -7.56
CA ILE A 4 17.09 18.00 -8.50
C ILE A 4 16.21 18.32 -9.70
N ASN A 5 16.80 18.26 -10.90
CA ASN A 5 16.06 18.48 -12.15
C ASN A 5 15.77 17.17 -12.90
N LYS A 6 16.47 16.09 -12.57
CA LYS A 6 16.33 14.78 -13.20
C LYS A 6 16.55 13.67 -12.19
N VAL A 7 15.65 12.68 -12.21
CA VAL A 7 15.75 11.43 -11.43
C VAL A 7 15.72 10.27 -12.42
N LYS A 8 16.72 9.41 -12.35
CA LYS A 8 16.74 8.13 -13.08
C LYS A 8 15.90 7.12 -12.32
N VAL A 9 15.04 6.40 -13.02
CA VAL A 9 14.19 5.34 -12.50
C VAL A 9 14.75 3.99 -12.95
N SER A 10 14.95 3.08 -12.01
CA SER A 10 15.43 1.73 -12.29
C SER A 10 14.50 0.67 -11.70
N TYR A 11 14.52 -0.53 -12.28
CA TYR A 11 13.79 -1.72 -11.87
C TYR A 11 14.77 -2.88 -11.78
N ASN A 12 15.00 -3.43 -10.58
CA ASN A 12 15.97 -4.50 -10.35
C ASN A 12 17.31 -4.27 -11.08
N GLY A 13 17.86 -3.05 -10.96
CA GLY A 13 19.13 -2.64 -11.57
C GLY A 13 19.07 -2.24 -13.05
N LYS A 14 17.94 -2.46 -13.75
CA LYS A 14 17.76 -2.04 -15.14
C LYS A 14 17.13 -0.64 -15.22
N VAL A 15 17.63 0.22 -16.10
CA VAL A 15 17.09 1.56 -16.29
C VAL A 15 15.73 1.47 -16.97
N VAL A 16 14.70 2.00 -16.32
CA VAL A 16 13.32 2.11 -16.87
C VAL A 16 13.15 3.39 -17.67
N GLY A 17 13.72 4.48 -17.17
CA GLY A 17 13.57 5.80 -17.77
C GLY A 17 14.02 6.92 -16.86
N SER A 18 13.55 8.12 -17.14
CA SER A 18 13.91 9.32 -16.36
C SER A 18 12.70 10.20 -16.13
N ILE A 19 12.59 10.71 -14.89
CA ILE A 19 11.67 11.77 -14.51
C ILE A 19 12.46 13.07 -14.55
N ILE A 20 11.93 14.09 -15.23
CA ILE A 20 12.54 15.42 -15.31
C ILE A 20 11.56 16.46 -14.80
N ARG A 21 12.08 17.54 -14.20
CA ARG A 21 11.29 18.72 -13.85
C ARG A 21 10.79 19.38 -15.13
N TYR A 22 9.47 19.52 -15.24
CA TYR A 22 8.82 20.18 -16.37
C TYR A 22 7.97 21.34 -15.85
N GLN A 23 8.22 22.55 -16.34
CA GLN A 23 7.67 23.77 -15.77
C GLN A 23 7.97 23.87 -14.26
N ARG A 24 7.23 24.70 -13.51
CA ARG A 24 7.53 24.93 -12.09
C ARG A 24 7.07 23.82 -11.16
N TYR A 25 5.99 23.13 -11.50
CA TYR A 25 5.28 22.23 -10.58
C TYR A 25 5.01 20.84 -11.17
N LEU A 26 5.31 20.61 -12.44
CA LEU A 26 5.03 19.34 -13.13
C LEU A 26 6.31 18.55 -13.33
N THR A 27 6.14 17.28 -13.57
CA THR A 27 7.21 16.40 -14.05
C THR A 27 6.87 15.83 -15.41
N ALA A 28 7.88 15.47 -16.18
CA ALA A 28 7.74 14.68 -17.38
C ALA A 28 8.53 13.37 -17.20
N PHE A 29 8.04 12.29 -17.79
CA PHE A 29 8.69 10.99 -17.78
C PHE A 29 8.91 10.51 -19.21
N ALA A 30 10.09 9.96 -19.48
CA ALA A 30 10.40 9.28 -20.72
C ALA A 30 11.02 7.91 -20.41
N TYR A 31 10.57 6.88 -21.11
CA TYR A 31 11.17 5.56 -21.05
C TYR A 31 12.57 5.56 -21.66
N ASP A 32 13.42 4.68 -21.15
CA ASP A 32 14.70 4.36 -21.77
C ASP A 32 14.48 3.52 -23.03
N PRO A 33 15.24 3.72 -24.14
CA PRO A 33 15.08 2.95 -25.38
C PRO A 33 15.27 1.44 -25.21
N GLU A 34 16.18 1.00 -24.34
CA GLU A 34 16.38 -0.41 -24.03
C GLU A 34 15.17 -1.00 -23.29
N TRP A 35 14.58 -0.23 -22.37
CA TRP A 35 13.37 -0.63 -21.66
C TRP A 35 12.16 -0.69 -22.59
N LEU A 36 12.03 0.24 -23.54
CA LEU A 36 10.96 0.20 -24.56
C LEU A 36 10.99 -1.09 -25.37
N SER A 37 12.18 -1.59 -25.65
CA SER A 37 12.36 -2.80 -26.47
C SER A 37 12.10 -4.10 -25.70
N ASN A 38 12.40 -4.15 -24.39
CA ASN A 38 12.47 -5.40 -23.64
C ASN A 38 11.68 -5.36 -22.31
N GLY A 39 11.18 -4.20 -21.89
CA GLY A 39 10.49 -4.01 -20.65
C GLY A 39 8.98 -4.14 -20.76
N PHE A 40 8.31 -3.65 -19.74
CA PHE A 40 6.85 -3.58 -19.65
C PHE A 40 6.41 -2.18 -19.22
N SER A 41 5.13 -1.85 -19.42
CA SER A 41 4.58 -0.59 -18.90
C SER A 41 4.50 -0.65 -17.38
N ILE A 42 5.20 0.25 -16.69
CA ILE A 42 5.19 0.33 -15.22
C ILE A 42 3.87 0.89 -14.65
N SER A 43 3.03 1.48 -15.47
CA SER A 43 1.66 1.92 -15.16
C SER A 43 0.84 1.92 -16.45
N PRO A 44 0.15 0.82 -16.80
CA PRO A 44 -0.43 0.61 -18.14
C PRO A 44 -1.40 1.69 -18.62
N PHE A 45 -2.09 2.38 -17.70
CA PHE A 45 -3.08 3.40 -18.07
C PHE A 45 -2.48 4.80 -18.19
N SER A 46 -1.50 5.15 -17.36
CA SER A 46 -0.89 6.49 -17.38
C SER A 46 0.43 6.55 -18.14
N LEU A 47 1.17 5.45 -18.20
CA LEU A 47 2.49 5.34 -18.84
C LEU A 47 2.58 4.10 -19.75
N PRO A 48 1.74 3.96 -20.80
CA PRO A 48 1.90 2.90 -21.79
C PRO A 48 3.27 3.01 -22.47
N LEU A 49 3.83 1.89 -22.96
CA LEU A 49 5.12 1.92 -23.66
C LEU A 49 5.02 2.76 -24.95
N ARG A 50 5.77 3.87 -25.01
CA ARG A 50 5.94 4.72 -26.19
C ARG A 50 7.19 5.59 -26.06
N GLU A 51 7.70 6.09 -27.20
CA GLU A 51 8.91 6.91 -27.25
C GLU A 51 8.69 8.34 -26.75
N GLU A 52 7.49 8.91 -27.00
CA GLU A 52 7.20 10.28 -26.61
C GLU A 52 7.10 10.44 -25.10
N PRO A 53 7.65 11.53 -24.55
CA PRO A 53 7.54 11.82 -23.13
C PRO A 53 6.09 12.02 -22.69
N PHE A 54 5.82 11.63 -21.45
CA PHE A 54 4.57 11.88 -20.77
C PHE A 54 4.73 13.11 -19.86
N ILE A 55 3.69 13.92 -19.74
CA ILE A 55 3.63 15.06 -18.82
C ILE A 55 2.59 14.73 -17.75
N ALA A 56 3.00 14.79 -16.48
CA ALA A 56 2.12 14.56 -15.35
C ALA A 56 1.10 15.69 -15.20
N LYS A 57 -0.07 15.36 -14.65
CA LYS A 57 -1.06 16.36 -14.24
C LYS A 57 -0.69 16.94 -12.87
N GLN A 58 -1.16 18.16 -12.56
CA GLN A 58 -0.98 18.75 -11.24
C GLN A 58 -1.67 17.90 -10.16
N GLU A 59 -2.93 17.55 -10.37
CA GLU A 59 -3.72 16.72 -9.47
C GLU A 59 -3.81 15.28 -9.97
N PRO A 60 -3.90 14.29 -9.07
CA PRO A 60 -3.96 14.40 -7.61
C PRO A 60 -2.60 14.28 -6.88
N PHE A 61 -1.48 14.17 -7.59
CA PHE A 61 -0.17 13.84 -7.03
C PHE A 61 0.86 14.96 -7.14
N ASP A 62 0.41 16.22 -7.05
CA ASP A 62 1.28 17.41 -7.06
C ASP A 62 2.28 17.44 -8.23
N GLY A 63 1.82 17.09 -9.45
CA GLY A 63 2.64 17.11 -10.65
C GLY A 63 3.52 15.88 -10.84
N LEU A 64 3.25 14.77 -10.13
CA LEU A 64 3.93 13.49 -10.30
C LEU A 64 2.93 12.45 -10.86
N PHE A 65 3.43 11.40 -11.54
CA PHE A 65 2.59 10.26 -11.90
C PHE A 65 2.33 9.36 -10.69
N GLY A 66 1.14 8.76 -10.62
CA GLY A 66 0.71 7.95 -9.50
C GLY A 66 1.67 6.82 -9.15
N VAL A 67 2.23 6.13 -10.15
CA VAL A 67 3.21 5.04 -9.94
C VAL A 67 4.48 5.49 -9.19
N PHE A 68 4.91 6.73 -9.38
CA PHE A 68 6.03 7.30 -8.63
C PHE A 68 5.57 7.86 -7.28
N ALA A 69 4.33 8.38 -7.22
CA ALA A 69 3.73 8.84 -5.98
C ALA A 69 3.51 7.70 -4.98
N ASP A 70 3.26 6.47 -5.44
CA ASP A 70 3.19 5.27 -4.58
C ASP A 70 4.51 4.95 -3.86
N SER A 71 5.64 5.39 -4.41
CA SER A 71 6.94 5.24 -3.75
C SER A 71 7.20 6.31 -2.69
N LEU A 72 6.46 7.42 -2.70
CA LEU A 72 6.62 8.48 -1.72
C LEU A 72 5.98 8.09 -0.38
N PRO A 73 6.63 8.41 0.74
CA PRO A 73 6.03 8.20 2.03
C PRO A 73 4.75 9.04 2.19
N ASP A 74 3.73 8.45 2.77
CA ASP A 74 2.53 9.16 3.21
C ASP A 74 2.28 8.90 4.72
N GLY A 75 1.27 9.55 5.31
CA GLY A 75 0.91 9.36 6.70
C GLY A 75 2.12 9.34 7.65
N TRP A 76 2.39 8.18 8.24
CA TRP A 76 3.50 7.98 9.18
C TRP A 76 4.87 8.25 8.56
N GLY A 77 5.19 7.67 7.41
CA GLY A 77 6.47 7.86 6.75
C GLY A 77 6.72 9.32 6.37
N ARG A 78 5.67 10.05 5.97
CA ARG A 78 5.74 11.49 5.71
C ARG A 78 6.05 12.29 6.97
N LEU A 79 5.41 11.95 8.10
CA LEU A 79 5.69 12.59 9.38
C LEU A 79 7.16 12.40 9.80
N LEU A 80 7.69 11.18 9.68
CA LEU A 80 9.10 10.90 9.98
C LEU A 80 10.03 11.71 9.09
N LEU A 81 9.77 11.74 7.77
CA LEU A 81 10.57 12.50 6.83
C LEU A 81 10.56 14.00 7.16
N ASP A 82 9.39 14.57 7.41
CA ASP A 82 9.27 16.00 7.69
C ASP A 82 9.98 16.36 9.01
N ARG A 83 9.93 15.50 10.05
CA ARG A 83 10.68 15.66 11.30
C ARG A 83 12.19 15.59 11.10
N LEU A 84 12.66 14.62 10.30
CA LEU A 84 14.09 14.47 9.98
C LEU A 84 14.62 15.67 9.20
N LEU A 85 13.86 16.19 8.25
CA LEU A 85 14.22 17.42 7.51
C LEU A 85 14.36 18.61 8.48
N LEU A 86 13.41 18.79 9.39
CA LEU A 86 13.48 19.86 10.41
C LEU A 86 14.69 19.70 11.33
N LYS A 87 15.03 18.48 11.79
CA LYS A 87 16.25 18.21 12.56
C LYS A 87 17.49 18.66 11.80
N ASN A 88 17.53 18.43 10.49
CA ASN A 88 18.61 18.86 9.60
C ASN A 88 18.49 20.34 9.13
N LYS A 89 17.60 21.13 9.76
CA LYS A 89 17.37 22.55 9.43
C LYS A 89 16.90 22.79 7.99
N ILE A 90 16.23 21.82 7.39
CA ILE A 90 15.63 21.88 6.06
C ILE A 90 14.12 22.09 6.22
N ASN A 91 13.56 23.12 5.57
CA ASN A 91 12.12 23.32 5.55
C ASN A 91 11.44 22.22 4.69
N PRO A 92 10.57 21.37 5.25
CA PRO A 92 9.89 20.30 4.50
C PRO A 92 9.08 20.81 3.29
N HIS A 93 8.53 22.02 3.37
CA HIS A 93 7.78 22.64 2.26
C HIS A 93 8.66 23.08 1.09
N SER A 94 9.98 23.20 1.29
CA SER A 94 10.93 23.49 0.22
C SER A 94 11.43 22.26 -0.53
N VAL A 95 11.05 21.06 -0.08
CA VAL A 95 11.50 19.77 -0.64
C VAL A 95 10.43 19.25 -1.61
N GLY A 96 10.73 19.30 -2.90
CA GLY A 96 9.82 18.87 -3.96
C GLY A 96 9.76 17.34 -4.14
N ASN A 97 8.91 16.91 -5.07
CA ASN A 97 8.68 15.46 -5.31
C ASN A 97 9.94 14.74 -5.80
N LEU A 98 10.76 15.37 -6.66
CA LEU A 98 12.01 14.76 -7.16
C LEU A 98 13.02 14.58 -6.04
N GLU A 99 13.14 15.55 -5.15
CA GLU A 99 14.00 15.48 -3.98
C GLU A 99 13.50 14.39 -3.00
N ARG A 100 12.20 14.25 -2.82
CA ARG A 100 11.60 13.18 -1.98
C ARG A 100 11.83 11.79 -2.58
N LEU A 101 11.72 11.63 -3.90
CA LEU A 101 12.08 10.37 -4.59
C LEU A 101 13.56 10.04 -4.40
N ALA A 102 14.45 11.04 -4.46
CA ALA A 102 15.87 10.83 -4.21
C ALA A 102 16.18 10.43 -2.75
N ILE A 103 15.38 10.91 -1.78
CA ILE A 103 15.48 10.49 -0.37
C ILE A 103 14.99 9.06 -0.21
N VAL A 104 13.92 8.68 -0.88
CA VAL A 104 13.42 7.29 -0.90
C VAL A 104 14.45 6.35 -1.53
N GLY A 105 15.09 6.76 -2.62
CA GLY A 105 16.11 5.96 -3.29
C GLY A 105 15.62 4.55 -3.63
N ALA A 106 16.22 3.55 -2.98
CA ALA A 106 15.84 2.15 -3.12
C ALA A 106 14.96 1.62 -1.97
N SER A 107 14.62 2.41 -0.96
CA SER A 107 13.90 1.93 0.24
C SER A 107 12.38 1.78 0.07
N GLY A 108 11.80 2.34 -0.99
CA GLY A 108 10.36 2.38 -1.23
C GLY A 108 9.69 1.01 -1.39
N MET A 109 8.36 1.02 -1.39
CA MET A 109 7.56 -0.16 -1.74
C MET A 109 7.69 -0.48 -3.22
N GLY A 110 7.52 -1.76 -3.57
CA GLY A 110 7.66 -2.23 -4.95
C GLY A 110 9.12 -2.31 -5.42
N ALA A 111 9.33 -2.35 -6.73
CA ALA A 111 10.63 -2.61 -7.34
C ALA A 111 11.33 -1.37 -7.92
N LEU A 112 10.68 -0.22 -7.96
CA LEU A 112 11.31 0.99 -8.49
C LEU A 112 12.34 1.56 -7.51
N SER A 113 13.44 2.07 -8.05
CA SER A 113 14.46 2.81 -7.33
C SER A 113 14.84 4.07 -8.09
N TYR A 114 15.37 5.05 -7.36
CA TYR A 114 15.54 6.42 -7.82
C TYR A 114 16.97 6.91 -7.59
N GLU A 115 17.60 7.48 -8.62
CA GLU A 115 18.92 8.08 -8.54
C GLU A 115 18.90 9.54 -9.05
N PRO A 116 19.62 10.49 -8.39
CA PRO A 116 20.54 10.25 -7.28
C PRO A 116 19.82 9.82 -6.01
N GLU A 117 20.47 9.00 -5.18
CA GLU A 117 19.99 8.65 -3.85
C GLU A 117 20.59 9.58 -2.80
N TYR A 118 19.76 10.13 -1.91
CA TYR A 118 20.18 10.98 -0.81
C TYR A 118 20.00 10.28 0.53
N ASN A 119 21.10 9.81 1.09
CA ASN A 119 21.11 9.30 2.45
C ASN A 119 21.08 10.45 3.45
N ILE A 120 19.95 10.63 4.13
CA ILE A 120 19.76 11.67 5.15
C ILE A 120 19.67 11.11 6.57
N SER A 121 19.78 9.80 6.74
CA SER A 121 19.81 9.11 8.03
C SER A 121 20.94 8.08 8.09
N GLU A 122 21.44 7.84 9.29
CA GLU A 122 22.38 6.74 9.54
C GLU A 122 21.61 5.42 9.69
N LYS A 123 22.14 4.33 9.12
CA LYS A 123 21.56 3.00 9.33
C LYS A 123 21.84 2.56 10.75
N SER A 124 20.82 2.22 11.50
CA SER A 124 20.93 1.65 12.84
C SER A 124 20.51 0.18 12.83
N GLY A 125 20.98 -0.56 13.83
CA GLY A 125 20.63 -1.97 14.01
C GLY A 125 19.23 -2.15 14.61
N PHE A 126 18.77 -3.41 14.64
CA PHE A 126 17.49 -3.78 15.22
C PHE A 126 17.45 -3.43 16.72
N ALA A 127 16.46 -2.65 17.12
CA ALA A 127 16.18 -2.33 18.51
C ALA A 127 15.00 -3.19 19.02
N ASP A 128 14.83 -3.22 20.35
CA ASP A 128 13.66 -3.81 20.99
C ASP A 128 12.36 -3.18 20.47
N LEU A 129 11.37 -4.01 20.09
CA LEU A 129 10.11 -3.54 19.52
C LEU A 129 9.32 -2.65 20.47
N ASP A 130 9.34 -2.94 21.77
CA ASP A 130 8.66 -2.12 22.79
C ASP A 130 9.31 -0.73 22.90
N LYS A 131 10.62 -0.64 22.79
CA LYS A 131 11.33 0.63 22.74
C LYS A 131 10.98 1.43 21.49
N LEU A 132 10.98 0.80 20.32
CA LEU A 132 10.56 1.45 19.08
C LEU A 132 9.11 1.95 19.13
N ALA A 133 8.20 1.17 19.71
CA ALA A 133 6.81 1.56 19.90
C ALA A 133 6.69 2.81 20.80
N GLU A 134 7.51 2.90 21.86
CA GLU A 134 7.57 4.08 22.72
C GLU A 134 8.06 5.31 21.97
N GLU A 135 9.14 5.18 21.22
CA GLU A 135 9.69 6.27 20.41
C GLU A 135 8.69 6.74 19.34
N CYS A 136 7.97 5.82 18.71
CA CYS A 136 6.86 6.15 17.81
C CYS A 136 5.77 6.96 18.50
N SER A 137 5.41 6.60 19.72
CA SER A 137 4.42 7.32 20.53
C SER A 137 4.86 8.75 20.85
N LEU A 138 6.13 8.97 21.19
CA LEU A 138 6.71 10.31 21.40
C LEU A 138 6.63 11.17 20.13
N ILE A 139 6.92 10.60 18.96
CA ILE A 139 6.77 11.31 17.68
C ILE A 139 5.31 11.73 17.44
N LEU A 140 4.35 10.84 17.72
CA LEU A 140 2.92 11.15 17.55
C LEU A 140 2.43 12.23 18.50
N SER A 141 2.94 12.27 19.76
CA SER A 141 2.62 13.31 20.73
C SER A 141 3.30 14.66 20.45
N SER A 142 4.04 14.76 19.35
CA SER A 142 4.82 15.95 18.97
C SER A 142 5.98 16.28 19.91
N GLU A 143 6.40 15.35 20.73
CA GLU A 143 7.58 15.48 21.56
C GLU A 143 8.87 15.36 20.74
N TYR A 144 9.95 15.99 21.22
CA TYR A 144 11.26 15.86 20.60
C TYR A 144 11.79 14.45 20.80
N ASN A 145 12.35 13.86 19.74
CA ASN A 145 12.94 12.53 19.79
C ASN A 145 14.31 12.54 19.11
N ASP A 146 15.35 12.18 19.87
CA ASP A 146 16.72 12.10 19.39
C ASP A 146 16.93 10.96 18.38
N ASN A 147 16.08 9.89 18.45
CA ASN A 147 16.18 8.68 17.63
C ASN A 147 15.40 8.76 16.30
N ILE A 148 15.06 9.97 15.85
CA ILE A 148 14.30 10.16 14.60
C ILE A 148 15.03 9.56 13.38
N ASP A 149 16.37 9.54 13.38
CA ASP A 149 17.18 8.94 12.30
C ASP A 149 16.94 7.43 12.21
N GLU A 150 16.90 6.74 13.36
CA GLU A 150 16.61 5.31 13.44
C GLU A 150 15.19 5.01 12.97
N LEU A 151 14.20 5.71 13.51
CA LEU A 151 12.81 5.54 13.11
C LEU A 151 12.60 5.83 11.62
N PHE A 152 13.27 6.84 11.08
CA PHE A 152 13.21 7.13 9.66
C PHE A 152 13.87 6.04 8.81
N SER A 153 15.02 5.53 9.22
CA SER A 153 15.70 4.45 8.48
C SER A 153 14.84 3.17 8.41
N LEU A 154 14.04 2.90 9.46
CA LEU A 154 13.17 1.73 9.55
C LEU A 154 11.77 1.96 8.95
N GLY A 155 11.22 3.16 9.03
CA GLY A 155 9.82 3.41 8.68
C GLY A 155 9.55 4.57 7.72
N GLY A 156 10.55 5.35 7.38
CA GLY A 156 10.41 6.61 6.63
C GLY A 156 9.96 6.46 5.17
N SER A 157 10.08 5.28 4.57
CA SER A 157 9.56 4.99 3.23
C SER A 157 8.18 4.31 3.24
N SER A 158 7.57 4.14 4.41
CA SER A 158 6.28 3.46 4.54
C SER A 158 5.09 4.39 4.25
N GLY A 159 3.98 3.78 3.78
CA GLY A 159 2.68 4.44 3.64
C GLY A 159 1.72 4.14 4.79
N GLY A 160 0.58 4.86 4.83
CA GLY A 160 -0.47 4.70 5.83
C GLY A 160 -0.23 5.47 7.13
N ALA A 161 -1.29 5.63 7.93
CA ALA A 161 -1.30 6.55 9.08
C ALA A 161 -0.69 5.98 10.36
N ARG A 162 -0.81 4.65 10.60
CA ARG A 162 -0.28 4.03 11.82
C ARG A 162 1.24 3.91 11.80
N PRO A 163 1.90 4.08 12.97
CA PRO A 163 3.32 3.83 13.10
C PRO A 163 3.69 2.42 12.67
N LYS A 164 4.76 2.29 11.90
CA LYS A 164 5.27 1.00 11.43
C LYS A 164 6.73 1.09 11.07
N ILE A 165 7.38 -0.06 11.09
CA ILE A 165 8.75 -0.23 10.63
C ILE A 165 8.82 -1.29 9.53
N LEU A 166 9.84 -1.18 8.70
CA LEU A 166 10.26 -2.16 7.72
C LEU A 166 11.57 -2.76 8.26
N THR A 167 11.56 -4.05 8.57
CA THR A 167 12.72 -4.70 9.21
C THR A 167 12.86 -6.13 8.74
N GLU A 168 14.06 -6.68 8.85
CA GLU A 168 14.32 -8.08 8.59
C GLU A 168 14.19 -8.87 9.91
N VAL A 169 13.43 -9.97 9.87
CA VAL A 169 13.32 -10.96 10.95
C VAL A 169 13.57 -12.34 10.34
N ASP A 170 14.52 -13.08 10.89
CA ASP A 170 14.90 -14.42 10.43
C ASP A 170 15.22 -14.50 8.92
N GLY A 171 15.85 -13.44 8.38
CA GLY A 171 16.23 -13.36 6.97
C GLY A 171 15.10 -12.99 6.02
N GLU A 172 13.91 -12.61 6.53
CA GLU A 172 12.75 -12.23 5.74
C GLU A 172 12.32 -10.78 6.04
N ASP A 173 11.79 -10.10 5.04
CA ASP A 173 11.39 -8.70 5.16
C ASP A 173 9.96 -8.56 5.69
N TRP A 174 9.81 -7.84 6.79
CA TRP A 174 8.55 -7.63 7.49
C TRP A 174 8.16 -6.16 7.57
N ILE A 175 6.85 -5.93 7.63
CA ILE A 175 6.25 -4.67 8.08
C ILE A 175 5.67 -4.95 9.46
N ILE A 176 6.15 -4.28 10.50
CA ILE A 176 5.62 -4.41 11.87
C ILE A 176 4.92 -3.10 12.23
N LYS A 177 3.65 -3.19 12.65
CA LYS A 177 2.81 -2.05 13.00
C LYS A 177 2.70 -1.88 14.52
N PHE A 178 2.78 -0.63 14.96
CA PHE A 178 2.61 -0.24 16.35
C PHE A 178 1.27 0.47 16.57
N PRO A 179 0.68 0.41 17.78
CA PRO A 179 -0.50 1.18 18.11
C PRO A 179 -0.26 2.69 17.97
N ALA A 180 -1.23 3.41 17.42
CA ALA A 180 -1.28 4.86 17.50
C ALA A 180 -1.84 5.29 18.87
N SER A 181 -1.71 6.58 19.21
CA SER A 181 -2.12 7.11 20.52
C SER A 181 -3.60 6.90 20.87
N MET A 182 -4.46 6.77 19.87
CA MET A 182 -5.90 6.54 20.04
C MET A 182 -6.31 5.08 19.89
N ASP A 183 -5.38 4.19 19.54
CA ASP A 183 -5.66 2.77 19.35
C ASP A 183 -5.77 2.06 20.72
N LYS A 184 -6.60 1.02 20.78
CA LYS A 184 -6.68 0.13 21.94
C LYS A 184 -5.46 -0.79 21.97
N PRO A 185 -5.07 -1.31 23.16
CA PRO A 185 -3.95 -2.23 23.32
C PRO A 185 -4.07 -3.53 22.48
N ASP A 186 -5.29 -3.93 22.10
CA ASP A 186 -5.59 -5.13 21.35
C ASP A 186 -5.58 -4.93 19.81
N ILE A 187 -5.23 -3.74 19.31
CA ILE A 187 -5.34 -3.43 17.86
C ILE A 187 -4.47 -4.36 17.00
N GLY A 188 -3.26 -4.70 17.45
CA GLY A 188 -2.37 -5.63 16.74
C GLY A 188 -2.95 -7.05 16.73
N LEU A 189 -3.50 -7.51 17.84
CA LEU A 189 -4.19 -8.81 17.93
C LEU A 189 -5.43 -8.84 17.05
N GLN A 190 -6.21 -7.75 16.96
CA GLN A 190 -7.36 -7.68 16.08
C GLN A 190 -6.95 -7.83 14.61
N GLU A 191 -5.95 -7.07 14.14
CA GLU A 191 -5.47 -7.16 12.76
C GLU A 191 -4.93 -8.56 12.46
N TYR A 192 -4.25 -9.20 13.43
CA TYR A 192 -3.80 -10.57 13.30
C TYR A 192 -4.97 -11.56 13.14
N LYS A 193 -6.02 -11.46 13.97
CA LYS A 193 -7.24 -12.29 13.86
C LYS A 193 -7.94 -12.10 12.50
N TYR A 194 -8.02 -10.86 12.02
CA TYR A 194 -8.55 -10.56 10.68
C TYR A 194 -7.75 -11.24 9.59
N SER A 195 -6.42 -11.24 9.68
CA SER A 195 -5.55 -11.90 8.71
C SER A 195 -5.73 -13.42 8.69
N LEU A 196 -5.94 -14.04 9.85
CA LEU A 196 -6.22 -15.47 9.94
C LEU A 196 -7.58 -15.83 9.33
N CYS A 197 -8.61 -15.07 9.66
CA CYS A 197 -9.95 -15.25 9.09
C CYS A 197 -9.93 -15.04 7.56
N ALA A 198 -9.27 -14.00 7.06
CA ALA A 198 -9.16 -13.75 5.62
C ALA A 198 -8.53 -14.94 4.88
N ARG A 199 -7.48 -15.56 5.42
CA ARG A 199 -6.88 -16.77 4.82
C ARG A 199 -7.85 -17.95 4.83
N LYS A 200 -8.62 -18.15 5.92
CA LYS A 200 -9.67 -19.19 5.96
C LYS A 200 -10.77 -18.94 4.94
N CYS A 201 -11.11 -17.67 4.68
CA CYS A 201 -12.02 -17.28 3.61
C CYS A 201 -11.45 -17.51 2.20
N GLY A 202 -10.21 -18.00 2.06
CA GLY A 202 -9.53 -18.21 0.78
C GLY A 202 -8.99 -16.93 0.13
N ILE A 203 -8.77 -15.88 0.91
CA ILE A 203 -8.14 -14.65 0.43
C ILE A 203 -6.61 -14.84 0.46
N SER A 204 -5.97 -14.50 -0.66
CA SER A 204 -4.51 -14.50 -0.75
C SER A 204 -3.94 -13.37 0.12
N MET A 205 -3.16 -13.73 1.12
CA MET A 205 -2.45 -12.81 2.01
C MET A 205 -1.02 -13.29 2.23
N SER A 206 -0.11 -12.34 2.47
CA SER A 206 1.22 -12.66 2.98
C SER A 206 1.14 -13.35 4.34
N GLU A 207 2.23 -14.00 4.72
CA GLU A 207 2.41 -14.52 6.07
C GLU A 207 2.28 -13.38 7.10
N THR A 208 1.60 -13.66 8.22
CA THR A 208 1.40 -12.70 9.30
C THR A 208 1.81 -13.31 10.63
N HIS A 209 2.31 -12.47 11.52
CA HIS A 209 2.74 -12.88 12.86
C HIS A 209 2.31 -11.84 13.90
N LEU A 210 2.00 -12.30 15.11
CA LEU A 210 1.77 -11.43 16.26
C LEU A 210 3.05 -11.43 17.11
N PHE A 211 3.86 -10.39 16.97
CA PHE A 211 5.09 -10.22 17.72
C PHE A 211 4.78 -9.92 19.20
N PRO A 212 5.44 -10.60 20.14
CA PRO A 212 5.17 -10.38 21.57
C PRO A 212 5.54 -8.97 22.01
N SER A 213 4.80 -8.44 22.99
CA SER A 213 5.02 -7.15 23.62
C SER A 213 4.69 -7.22 25.11
N ALA A 214 5.44 -6.48 25.94
CA ALA A 214 5.09 -6.24 27.32
C ALA A 214 4.13 -5.04 27.52
N ARG A 215 3.88 -4.27 26.45
CA ARG A 215 3.10 -3.01 26.48
C ARG A 215 1.68 -3.15 25.97
N CYS A 216 1.41 -4.16 25.13
CA CYS A 216 0.12 -4.40 24.50
C CYS A 216 -0.07 -5.90 24.20
N GLU A 217 -1.20 -6.28 23.59
CA GLU A 217 -1.51 -7.67 23.28
C GLU A 217 -0.66 -8.26 22.11
N GLY A 218 0.31 -7.50 21.62
CA GLY A 218 1.25 -7.85 20.58
C GLY A 218 1.21 -6.90 19.39
N TYR A 219 2.31 -6.89 18.63
CA TYR A 219 2.46 -6.09 17.42
C TYR A 219 2.14 -6.94 16.18
N PHE A 220 1.23 -6.46 15.36
CA PHE A 220 0.92 -7.12 14.09
C PHE A 220 2.09 -6.96 13.13
N GLY A 221 2.56 -8.07 12.56
CA GLY A 221 3.52 -8.08 11.49
C GLY A 221 3.00 -8.81 10.27
N THR A 222 3.37 -8.32 9.09
CA THR A 222 3.11 -8.96 7.81
C THR A 222 4.38 -9.02 6.98
N LYS A 223 4.65 -10.18 6.38
CA LYS A 223 5.79 -10.37 5.49
C LYS A 223 5.57 -9.55 4.21
N ARG A 224 6.60 -8.90 3.73
CA ARG A 224 6.55 -8.12 2.49
C ARG A 224 6.41 -9.05 1.28
N PHE A 225 5.36 -8.86 0.48
CA PHE A 225 5.16 -9.61 -0.76
C PHE A 225 5.93 -9.02 -1.95
N ASP A 226 6.44 -7.81 -1.80
CA ASP A 226 7.22 -7.12 -2.83
C ASP A 226 8.74 -7.38 -2.71
N ARG A 227 9.15 -8.27 -1.82
CA ARG A 227 10.52 -8.74 -1.63
C ARG A 227 10.57 -10.26 -1.68
N VAL A 228 11.48 -10.80 -2.47
CA VAL A 228 11.68 -12.25 -2.60
C VAL A 228 13.17 -12.55 -2.48
N LYS A 229 13.54 -13.36 -1.49
CA LYS A 229 14.91 -13.85 -1.36
C LYS A 229 15.14 -14.96 -2.40
N THR A 230 16.19 -14.83 -3.18
CA THR A 230 16.62 -15.82 -4.19
C THR A 230 18.07 -16.21 -3.94
N SER A 231 18.54 -17.25 -4.62
CA SER A 231 19.97 -17.65 -4.57
C SER A 231 20.92 -16.57 -5.11
N GLU A 232 20.41 -15.64 -5.93
CA GLU A 232 21.18 -14.55 -6.54
C GLU A 232 21.08 -13.24 -5.74
N GLY A 233 20.32 -13.25 -4.64
CA GLY A 233 20.08 -12.09 -3.79
C GLY A 233 18.59 -11.75 -3.68
N GLU A 234 18.28 -10.54 -3.24
CA GLU A 234 16.91 -10.05 -3.14
C GLU A 234 16.37 -9.59 -4.51
N LYS A 235 15.25 -10.17 -4.92
CA LYS A 235 14.46 -9.71 -6.06
C LYS A 235 13.29 -8.88 -5.55
N ARG A 236 13.04 -7.74 -6.19
CA ARG A 236 11.93 -6.85 -5.88
C ARG A 236 10.82 -7.02 -6.91
N ILE A 237 9.57 -7.05 -6.44
CA ILE A 237 8.38 -7.18 -7.28
C ILE A 237 7.76 -5.80 -7.50
N HIS A 238 7.52 -5.44 -8.76
CA HIS A 238 6.83 -4.20 -9.08
C HIS A 238 5.38 -4.26 -8.64
N MET A 239 4.95 -3.22 -7.92
CA MET A 239 3.57 -3.05 -7.49
C MET A 239 3.07 -1.65 -7.79
N VAL A 240 1.79 -1.53 -8.06
CA VAL A 240 1.10 -0.24 -8.27
C VAL A 240 -0.26 -0.31 -7.60
N SER A 241 -0.60 0.70 -6.79
CA SER A 241 -1.92 0.81 -6.19
C SER A 241 -2.99 1.18 -7.22
N VAL A 242 -4.25 0.89 -6.91
CA VAL A 242 -5.40 1.34 -7.73
C VAL A 242 -5.47 2.87 -7.77
N SER A 243 -5.11 3.54 -6.67
CA SER A 243 -4.98 5.00 -6.64
C SER A 243 -4.03 5.51 -7.71
N ALA A 244 -2.85 4.89 -7.83
CA ALA A 244 -1.84 5.24 -8.82
C ALA A 244 -2.24 4.85 -10.25
N LEU A 245 -2.82 3.66 -10.44
CA LEU A 245 -3.27 3.20 -11.77
C LEU A 245 -4.34 4.10 -12.38
N LEU A 246 -5.29 4.55 -11.55
CA LEU A 246 -6.41 5.40 -11.98
C LEU A 246 -6.11 6.90 -11.87
N GLU A 247 -4.91 7.28 -11.45
CA GLU A 247 -4.53 8.68 -11.18
C GLU A 247 -5.61 9.39 -10.33
N THR A 248 -5.99 8.76 -9.18
CA THR A 248 -7.03 9.26 -8.29
C THR A 248 -6.56 9.35 -6.84
N SER A 249 -7.06 10.33 -6.10
CA SER A 249 -6.74 10.48 -4.68
C SER A 249 -7.50 9.46 -3.84
N HIS A 250 -6.79 8.70 -2.99
CA HIS A 250 -7.40 7.81 -1.99
C HIS A 250 -8.19 8.56 -0.90
N ARG A 251 -7.97 9.88 -0.77
CA ARG A 251 -8.68 10.73 0.21
C ARG A 251 -10.09 11.09 -0.22
N ILE A 252 -10.43 10.85 -1.49
CA ILE A 252 -11.75 11.12 -2.05
C ILE A 252 -12.37 9.76 -2.37
N PRO A 253 -13.42 9.32 -1.63
CA PRO A 253 -14.10 8.07 -1.91
C PRO A 253 -14.90 8.20 -3.22
N ASN A 254 -14.32 7.75 -4.31
CA ASN A 254 -14.86 7.82 -5.66
C ASN A 254 -14.81 6.49 -6.41
N LEU A 255 -14.55 5.40 -5.68
CA LEU A 255 -14.41 4.07 -6.24
C LEU A 255 -15.65 3.22 -5.94
N ASP A 256 -15.96 2.31 -6.87
CA ASP A 256 -16.99 1.27 -6.72
C ASP A 256 -16.38 -0.09 -7.11
N TYR A 257 -16.79 -1.17 -6.45
CA TYR A 257 -16.28 -2.51 -6.75
C TYR A 257 -16.58 -2.97 -8.18
N ILE A 258 -17.61 -2.43 -8.85
CA ILE A 258 -17.84 -2.67 -10.28
C ILE A 258 -16.70 -2.06 -11.10
N ILE A 259 -16.28 -0.85 -10.78
CA ILE A 259 -15.14 -0.18 -11.46
C ILE A 259 -13.85 -0.96 -11.18
N LEU A 260 -13.61 -1.33 -9.93
CA LEU A 260 -12.44 -2.09 -9.51
C LEU A 260 -12.38 -3.48 -10.19
N GLY A 261 -13.53 -4.16 -10.32
CA GLY A 261 -13.64 -5.44 -11.04
C GLY A 261 -13.34 -5.29 -12.53
N LYS A 262 -13.86 -4.25 -13.19
CA LYS A 262 -13.54 -3.95 -14.60
C LYS A 262 -12.06 -3.62 -14.78
N LEU A 263 -11.47 -2.84 -13.88
CA LEU A 263 -10.03 -2.56 -13.87
C LEU A 263 -9.23 -3.86 -13.77
N THR A 264 -9.59 -4.74 -12.84
CA THR A 264 -8.94 -6.04 -12.65
C THR A 264 -8.97 -6.87 -13.93
N LEU A 265 -10.13 -7.04 -14.54
CA LEU A 265 -10.24 -7.79 -15.81
C LEU A 265 -9.45 -7.14 -16.95
N THR A 266 -9.47 -5.81 -17.04
CA THR A 266 -8.75 -5.09 -18.11
C THR A 266 -7.24 -5.25 -17.98
N LEU A 267 -6.73 -5.20 -16.74
CA LEU A 267 -5.31 -5.24 -16.45
C LEU A 267 -4.75 -6.67 -16.48
N THR A 268 -5.43 -7.60 -15.82
CA THR A 268 -4.95 -8.98 -15.67
C THR A 268 -5.36 -9.91 -16.80
N LYS A 269 -6.48 -9.62 -17.46
CA LYS A 269 -7.15 -10.48 -18.45
C LYS A 269 -7.41 -11.90 -17.93
N ASP A 270 -7.60 -12.01 -16.61
CA ASP A 270 -7.74 -13.28 -15.91
C ASP A 270 -8.97 -13.24 -14.99
N TYR A 271 -9.90 -14.17 -15.22
CA TYR A 271 -11.12 -14.26 -14.46
C TYR A 271 -10.89 -14.78 -13.02
N GLN A 272 -9.79 -15.51 -12.79
CA GLN A 272 -9.42 -15.95 -11.44
C GLN A 272 -9.04 -14.76 -10.56
N GLU A 273 -8.38 -13.75 -11.14
CA GLU A 273 -8.04 -12.51 -10.44
C GLU A 273 -9.30 -11.71 -10.08
N LEU A 274 -10.34 -11.73 -10.94
CA LEU A 274 -11.64 -11.16 -10.61
C LEU A 274 -12.30 -11.89 -9.44
N GLU A 275 -12.27 -13.23 -9.43
CA GLU A 275 -12.83 -14.01 -8.31
C GLU A 275 -12.10 -13.74 -6.99
N LYS A 276 -10.78 -13.57 -7.01
CA LYS A 276 -9.99 -13.15 -5.84
C LYS A 276 -10.46 -11.79 -5.31
N LEU A 277 -10.61 -10.80 -6.20
CA LEU A 277 -11.12 -9.48 -5.84
C LEU A 277 -12.54 -9.55 -5.28
N PHE A 278 -13.43 -10.33 -5.92
CA PHE A 278 -14.81 -10.51 -5.48
C PHE A 278 -14.87 -11.10 -4.06
N ARG A 279 -14.03 -12.08 -3.78
CA ARG A 279 -13.90 -12.69 -2.45
C ARG A 279 -13.41 -11.69 -1.41
N LEU A 280 -12.44 -10.84 -1.77
CA LEU A 280 -11.96 -9.76 -0.92
C LEU A 280 -13.05 -8.71 -0.65
N MET A 281 -13.85 -8.34 -1.65
CA MET A 281 -15.02 -7.48 -1.46
C MET A 281 -16.01 -8.07 -0.45
N CYS A 282 -16.37 -9.34 -0.60
CA CYS A 282 -17.27 -10.02 0.36
C CYS A 282 -16.72 -9.95 1.78
N PHE A 283 -15.40 -10.20 1.95
CA PHE A 283 -14.76 -10.09 3.26
C PHE A 283 -14.82 -8.66 3.80
N ASN A 284 -14.47 -7.64 3.02
CA ASN A 284 -14.52 -6.25 3.47
C ASN A 284 -15.92 -5.85 3.93
N VAL A 285 -16.97 -6.31 3.21
CA VAL A 285 -18.36 -6.07 3.58
C VAL A 285 -18.73 -6.75 4.90
N PHE A 286 -18.55 -8.07 5.00
CA PHE A 286 -19.01 -8.83 6.16
C PHE A 286 -18.14 -8.62 7.40
N ALA A 287 -16.84 -8.39 7.24
CA ALA A 287 -15.92 -8.10 8.33
C ALA A 287 -15.87 -6.61 8.72
N HIS A 288 -16.70 -5.76 8.10
CA HIS A 288 -16.73 -4.30 8.33
C HIS A 288 -15.35 -3.63 8.17
N ASN A 289 -14.55 -4.09 7.20
CA ASN A 289 -13.34 -3.37 6.80
C ASN A 289 -13.73 -2.24 5.84
N ARG A 290 -14.13 -1.11 6.39
CA ARG A 290 -14.64 0.05 5.64
C ARG A 290 -13.56 1.00 5.15
N ASP A 291 -12.32 0.80 5.55
CA ASP A 291 -11.16 1.56 5.05
C ASP A 291 -10.62 0.95 3.74
N ASP A 292 -11.54 0.50 2.90
CA ASP A 292 -11.28 -0.13 1.61
C ASP A 292 -11.06 0.88 0.48
N HIS A 293 -10.18 1.86 0.73
CA HIS A 293 -9.87 2.92 -0.22
C HIS A 293 -8.90 2.44 -1.33
N SER A 294 -8.75 3.25 -2.38
CA SER A 294 -8.01 2.90 -3.59
C SER A 294 -6.52 2.56 -3.38
N LYS A 295 -5.88 2.95 -2.27
CA LYS A 295 -4.51 2.53 -1.90
C LYS A 295 -4.45 1.16 -1.23
N ASN A 296 -5.57 0.60 -0.77
CA ASN A 296 -5.63 -0.72 -0.14
C ASN A 296 -5.87 -1.86 -1.16
N PHE A 297 -5.85 -1.53 -2.44
CA PHE A 297 -5.83 -2.48 -3.55
C PHE A 297 -4.63 -2.19 -4.43
N SER A 298 -3.86 -3.23 -4.74
CA SER A 298 -2.68 -3.10 -5.61
C SER A 298 -2.60 -4.26 -6.59
N PHE A 299 -1.85 -4.02 -7.65
CA PHE A 299 -1.48 -5.05 -8.61
C PHE A 299 0.03 -5.21 -8.62
N ILE A 300 0.49 -6.42 -8.83
CA ILE A 300 1.91 -6.77 -8.98
C ILE A 300 2.18 -7.26 -10.38
N TYR A 301 3.39 -7.01 -10.88
CA TYR A 301 3.83 -7.54 -12.17
C TYR A 301 4.67 -8.79 -11.96
N SER A 302 4.23 -9.90 -12.53
CA SER A 302 4.96 -11.16 -12.54
C SER A 302 5.92 -11.18 -13.73
N ASP A 303 7.22 -11.13 -13.45
CA ASP A 303 8.26 -11.26 -14.49
C ASP A 303 8.21 -12.62 -15.18
N ASP A 304 7.87 -13.67 -14.44
CA ASP A 304 7.85 -15.05 -14.93
C ASP A 304 6.66 -15.28 -15.88
N GLU A 305 5.48 -14.77 -15.52
CA GLU A 305 4.25 -14.89 -16.31
C GLU A 305 4.07 -13.72 -17.30
N LYS A 306 4.90 -12.67 -17.17
CA LYS A 306 4.80 -11.42 -17.97
C LYS A 306 3.41 -10.81 -17.98
N LYS A 307 2.73 -10.85 -16.82
CA LYS A 307 1.38 -10.33 -16.65
C LYS A 307 1.19 -9.64 -15.29
N TRP A 308 0.16 -8.83 -15.21
CA TRP A 308 -0.31 -8.24 -13.97
C TRP A 308 -1.20 -9.22 -13.21
N LEU A 309 -1.05 -9.25 -11.90
CA LEU A 309 -1.85 -10.04 -10.96
C LEU A 309 -2.35 -9.12 -9.84
N LEU A 310 -3.49 -9.45 -9.24
CA LEU A 310 -3.91 -8.81 -8.00
C LEU A 310 -2.90 -9.16 -6.90
N SER A 311 -2.46 -8.16 -6.13
CA SER A 311 -1.55 -8.41 -5.02
C SER A 311 -2.20 -9.25 -3.92
N PRO A 312 -1.42 -9.89 -3.04
CA PRO A 312 -1.96 -10.33 -1.77
C PRO A 312 -2.67 -9.19 -1.06
N ALA A 313 -3.76 -9.48 -0.35
CA ALA A 313 -4.50 -8.49 0.42
C ALA A 313 -3.69 -8.01 1.64
N TYR A 314 -3.88 -6.79 2.05
CA TYR A 314 -3.23 -6.15 3.19
C TYR A 314 -4.16 -5.12 3.85
N ASP A 315 -3.79 -4.65 5.04
CA ASP A 315 -4.56 -3.66 5.81
C ASP A 315 -6.02 -4.08 6.06
N LEU A 316 -6.22 -5.37 6.36
CA LEU A 316 -7.54 -5.90 6.71
C LEU A 316 -7.76 -5.81 8.21
N THR A 317 -8.67 -4.93 8.64
CA THR A 317 -9.05 -4.76 10.04
C THR A 317 -10.43 -4.13 10.13
N TYR A 318 -11.04 -4.17 11.31
CA TYR A 318 -12.27 -3.42 11.54
C TYR A 318 -12.03 -1.90 11.37
N SER A 319 -12.87 -1.25 10.61
CA SER A 319 -12.83 0.21 10.45
C SER A 319 -14.22 0.83 10.61
N TYR A 320 -14.31 1.88 11.43
CA TYR A 320 -15.53 2.69 11.52
C TYR A 320 -15.73 3.58 10.31
N SER A 321 -14.65 3.95 9.62
CA SER A 321 -14.56 4.96 8.57
C SER A 321 -15.21 6.31 8.88
N ILE A 322 -14.95 7.32 8.08
CA ILE A 322 -15.62 8.63 8.20
C ILE A 322 -17.07 8.48 7.71
N GLY A 323 -18.04 8.78 8.59
CA GLY A 323 -19.47 8.65 8.25
C GLY A 323 -20.04 7.23 8.32
N GLY A 324 -19.24 6.22 8.69
CA GLY A 324 -19.68 4.83 8.80
C GLY A 324 -19.91 4.14 7.46
N GLU A 325 -19.30 4.64 6.36
CA GLU A 325 -19.45 4.11 5.02
C GLU A 325 -18.15 3.47 4.50
N HIS A 326 -18.26 2.52 3.60
CA HIS A 326 -17.14 1.98 2.84
C HIS A 326 -16.51 3.07 1.97
N ALA A 327 -15.18 3.11 1.90
CA ALA A 327 -14.46 4.02 1.02
C ALA A 327 -14.64 3.60 -0.46
N THR A 328 -14.88 2.30 -0.73
CA THR A 328 -15.29 1.77 -2.04
C THR A 328 -16.72 1.26 -1.95
N THR A 329 -17.65 1.85 -2.73
CA THR A 329 -19.05 1.45 -2.73
C THR A 329 -19.26 0.07 -3.36
N VAL A 330 -20.32 -0.63 -2.95
CA VAL A 330 -20.74 -1.93 -3.48
C VAL A 330 -22.02 -1.71 -4.28
N ALA A 331 -21.92 -1.64 -5.60
CA ALA A 331 -23.01 -1.27 -6.50
C ALA A 331 -23.72 0.04 -6.07
N GLY A 332 -22.91 1.06 -5.73
CA GLY A 332 -23.38 2.38 -5.29
C GLY A 332 -23.76 2.47 -3.81
N ASN A 333 -23.79 1.37 -3.05
CA ASN A 333 -24.09 1.36 -1.62
C ASN A 333 -22.78 1.38 -0.80
N GLY A 334 -22.52 2.48 -0.08
CA GLY A 334 -21.37 2.61 0.82
C GLY A 334 -21.74 2.36 2.28
N LYS A 335 -23.00 2.57 2.67
CA LYS A 335 -23.38 2.63 4.08
C LYS A 335 -23.59 1.25 4.72
N ASN A 336 -24.40 0.43 4.11
CA ASN A 336 -24.72 -0.89 4.62
C ASN A 336 -24.88 -1.88 3.45
N PRO A 337 -23.82 -2.14 2.67
CA PRO A 337 -23.90 -3.14 1.60
C PRO A 337 -24.14 -4.53 2.18
N GLY A 338 -24.92 -5.33 1.46
CA GLY A 338 -25.23 -6.70 1.85
C GLY A 338 -25.26 -7.62 0.65
N MET A 339 -25.80 -8.83 0.83
CA MET A 339 -25.84 -9.88 -0.19
C MET A 339 -26.41 -9.37 -1.53
N LYS A 340 -27.48 -8.56 -1.49
CA LYS A 340 -28.11 -8.00 -2.70
C LYS A 340 -27.12 -7.15 -3.51
N ASP A 341 -26.38 -6.27 -2.85
CA ASP A 341 -25.43 -5.35 -3.49
C ASP A 341 -24.22 -6.12 -4.04
N ILE A 342 -23.74 -7.12 -3.28
CA ILE A 342 -22.68 -8.05 -3.70
C ILE A 342 -23.06 -8.79 -4.99
N LEU A 343 -24.27 -9.34 -5.06
CA LEU A 343 -24.74 -10.05 -6.24
C LEU A 343 -25.01 -9.11 -7.43
N GLU A 344 -25.37 -7.84 -7.19
CA GLU A 344 -25.46 -6.84 -8.25
C GLU A 344 -24.09 -6.51 -8.82
N VAL A 345 -23.02 -6.44 -8.00
CA VAL A 345 -21.63 -6.33 -8.49
C VAL A 345 -21.29 -7.53 -9.37
N ALA A 346 -21.56 -8.76 -8.92
CA ALA A 346 -21.28 -9.98 -9.68
C ALA A 346 -21.98 -9.97 -11.05
N LYS A 347 -23.24 -9.56 -11.10
CA LYS A 347 -24.03 -9.44 -12.32
C LYS A 347 -23.43 -8.43 -13.29
N ASN A 348 -23.05 -7.25 -12.80
CA ASN A 348 -22.43 -6.19 -13.61
C ASN A 348 -21.05 -6.58 -14.18
N LEU A 349 -20.37 -7.50 -13.52
CA LEU A 349 -19.08 -8.04 -13.95
C LEU A 349 -19.20 -9.32 -14.78
N GLY A 350 -20.42 -9.78 -15.08
CA GLY A 350 -20.67 -10.97 -15.87
C GLY A 350 -20.27 -12.28 -15.17
N MET A 351 -20.22 -12.28 -13.83
CA MET A 351 -19.91 -13.48 -13.06
C MET A 351 -21.08 -14.47 -13.07
N ASN A 352 -20.76 -15.76 -12.94
CA ASN A 352 -21.79 -16.76 -12.68
C ASN A 352 -22.43 -16.49 -11.31
N LEU A 353 -23.72 -16.12 -11.30
CA LEU A 353 -24.42 -15.67 -10.08
C LEU A 353 -24.49 -16.76 -9.00
N LYS A 354 -24.67 -18.04 -9.38
CA LYS A 354 -24.67 -19.14 -8.42
C LYS A 354 -23.30 -19.27 -7.73
N ARG A 355 -22.22 -19.24 -8.51
CA ARG A 355 -20.85 -19.26 -7.99
C ARG A 355 -20.56 -18.05 -7.09
N ALA A 356 -21.02 -16.85 -7.49
CA ALA A 356 -20.86 -15.62 -6.70
C ALA A 356 -21.60 -15.69 -5.36
N GLU A 357 -22.83 -16.23 -5.36
CA GLU A 357 -23.61 -16.46 -4.15
C GLU A 357 -22.93 -17.46 -3.22
N ASP A 358 -22.45 -18.60 -3.75
CA ASP A 358 -21.73 -19.61 -2.98
C ASP A 358 -20.47 -19.03 -2.32
N ILE A 359 -19.70 -18.19 -3.04
CA ILE A 359 -18.53 -17.49 -2.49
C ILE A 359 -18.95 -16.53 -1.38
N ALA A 360 -19.97 -15.72 -1.59
CA ALA A 360 -20.41 -14.72 -0.61
C ALA A 360 -20.91 -15.39 0.67
N GLN A 361 -21.71 -16.46 0.57
CA GLN A 361 -22.20 -17.25 1.71
C GLN A 361 -21.04 -17.91 2.47
N GLN A 362 -20.06 -18.50 1.76
CA GLN A 362 -18.87 -19.09 2.37
C GLN A 362 -18.07 -18.05 3.17
N VAL A 363 -17.84 -16.87 2.60
CA VAL A 363 -17.10 -15.81 3.27
C VAL A 363 -17.88 -15.28 4.48
N GLN A 364 -19.20 -15.07 4.34
CA GLN A 364 -20.06 -14.62 5.42
C GLN A 364 -20.00 -15.57 6.61
N ALA A 365 -20.22 -16.86 6.39
CA ALA A 365 -20.18 -17.86 7.45
C ALA A 365 -18.81 -17.90 8.16
N CYS A 366 -17.72 -17.85 7.40
CA CYS A 366 -16.37 -17.83 7.96
C CYS A 366 -16.11 -16.59 8.83
N VAL A 367 -16.57 -15.41 8.38
CA VAL A 367 -16.44 -14.16 9.14
C VAL A 367 -17.27 -14.19 10.42
N GLU A 368 -18.50 -14.70 10.35
CA GLU A 368 -19.40 -14.87 11.51
C GLU A 368 -18.76 -15.80 12.57
N ASP A 369 -18.18 -16.92 12.13
CA ASP A 369 -17.53 -17.89 13.02
C ASP A 369 -16.27 -17.33 13.68
N ASP A 370 -15.38 -16.67 12.93
CA ASP A 370 -14.07 -16.27 13.43
C ASP A 370 -14.04 -14.85 14.03
N LEU A 371 -14.87 -13.92 13.52
CA LEU A 371 -14.86 -12.52 13.92
C LEU A 371 -16.14 -12.06 14.62
N GLY A 372 -17.18 -12.91 14.72
CA GLY A 372 -18.49 -12.56 15.28
C GLY A 372 -18.41 -11.95 16.68
N GLU A 373 -17.54 -12.48 17.55
CA GLU A 373 -17.30 -11.90 18.89
C GLU A 373 -16.69 -10.48 18.85
N ILE A 374 -15.78 -10.24 17.90
CA ILE A 374 -15.15 -8.92 17.74
C ILE A 374 -16.19 -7.93 17.19
N LEU A 375 -16.95 -8.35 16.19
CA LEU A 375 -17.97 -7.53 15.55
C LEU A 375 -19.09 -7.17 16.55
N SER A 376 -19.59 -8.13 17.33
CA SER A 376 -20.64 -7.86 18.33
C SER A 376 -20.28 -6.83 19.38
N LYS A 377 -19.01 -6.76 19.81
CA LYS A 377 -18.50 -5.78 20.79
C LYS A 377 -18.37 -4.36 20.24
N LYS A 378 -18.50 -4.17 18.91
CA LYS A 378 -18.30 -2.88 18.23
C LYS A 378 -19.61 -2.16 17.88
N PHE A 379 -20.75 -2.82 18.05
CA PHE A 379 -22.07 -2.25 17.80
C PHE A 379 -22.73 -1.62 19.06
N TRP A 380 -22.00 -1.48 20.18
CA TRP A 380 -22.49 -0.88 21.45
C TRP A 380 -21.66 0.32 21.87
#